data_b182cda2a1c0e269ebc01d58e0faba62
#
_entry.id   b182cda2a1c0e269ebc01d58e0faba62
#
_cell.length_a   1.000
_cell.length_b   1.000
_cell.length_c   1.000
_cell.angle_alpha   90.00
_cell.angle_beta   90.00
_cell.angle_gamma   90.00
#
_symmetry.space_group_name_H-M   'P 1'
#
loop_
_entity.id
_entity.type
_entity.pdbx_description
1 polymer ?
#
loop_
_entity_poly.entity_id
_entity_poly.type
_entity_poly.pdbx_seq_one_letter_code
_entity_poly.pdbx_strand_id
1 'polypeptide(L)'
;MNQEERRQKRQDEFKHAAVVVTVFVLVLAVMIIGAAAALHKFLPKGTKEVKTPDTQSTEISDDTQTSQNGSDVAEPAVDPLDEQAAQLVSGMSLEDKVAQMFVITPEALTGYTSVTAAGDTTKTAYESRPVGGLIYMADNLLSTEQTTEMLTNMQNIAMERTGLPAFLSVDEEGGTVARVAANEAFGVTNVGNMSDIGAAGDAQKAYDAGVTIGTYLKQLGFNVDYAPVADVLTNPGNTAIGTRSFGSDASMVADMVTKELEGLSSQGVFGAVKHFPGQGGVSGDSHD
;
A
#
# COMPACT_ATOMS: atom_id res chain seq x y z
N MET A 1 13.26 45.80 1.59
CA MET A 1 12.27 45.24 2.54
C MET A 1 12.96 45.14 3.89
N ASN A 2 12.54 45.96 4.86
CA ASN A 2 13.14 46.00 6.20
C ASN A 2 12.67 44.81 7.08
N GLN A 3 13.21 44.65 8.28
CA GLN A 3 12.87 43.51 9.16
C GLN A 3 11.41 43.52 9.62
N GLU A 4 10.80 44.70 9.77
CA GLU A 4 9.38 44.82 10.15
C GLU A 4 8.43 44.38 9.03
N GLU A 5 8.70 44.78 7.78
CA GLU A 5 7.93 44.35 6.62
C GLU A 5 7.95 42.84 6.42
N ARG A 6 9.11 42.19 6.71
CA ARG A 6 9.22 40.71 6.64
C ARG A 6 8.45 40.03 7.78
N ARG A 7 8.39 40.62 8.96
CA ARG A 7 7.59 40.09 10.08
C ARG A 7 6.10 40.23 9.80
N GLN A 8 5.69 41.40 9.27
CA GLN A 8 4.27 41.66 8.94
C GLN A 8 3.78 40.70 7.84
N LYS A 9 4.58 40.52 6.78
CA LYS A 9 4.26 39.59 5.69
C LYS A 9 4.10 38.14 6.20
N ARG A 10 5.00 37.64 7.07
CA ARG A 10 4.89 36.32 7.69
C ARG A 10 3.66 36.16 8.58
N GLN A 11 3.27 37.20 9.30
CA GLN A 11 2.06 37.19 10.13
C GLN A 11 0.79 37.13 9.26
N ASP A 12 0.77 37.82 8.15
CA ASP A 12 -0.38 37.81 7.25
C ASP A 12 -0.47 36.49 6.48
N GLU A 13 0.66 35.92 6.05
CA GLU A 13 0.72 34.57 5.47
C GLU A 13 0.23 33.49 6.47
N PHE A 14 0.62 33.61 7.75
CA PHE A 14 0.16 32.69 8.79
C PHE A 14 -1.35 32.81 9.07
N LYS A 15 -1.90 34.05 9.07
CA LYS A 15 -3.35 34.25 9.21
C LYS A 15 -4.14 33.68 8.02
N HIS A 16 -3.63 33.87 6.80
CA HIS A 16 -4.25 33.29 5.61
C HIS A 16 -4.23 31.75 5.65
N ALA A 17 -3.09 31.15 6.02
CA ALA A 17 -3.00 29.71 6.17
C ALA A 17 -3.96 29.18 7.25
N ALA A 18 -4.06 29.86 8.41
CA ALA A 18 -4.98 29.48 9.47
C ALA A 18 -6.46 29.55 9.02
N VAL A 19 -6.84 30.57 8.25
CA VAL A 19 -8.19 30.69 7.69
C VAL A 19 -8.49 29.57 6.69
N VAL A 20 -7.55 29.26 5.78
CA VAL A 20 -7.70 28.17 4.80
C VAL A 20 -7.87 26.83 5.52
N VAL A 21 -7.05 26.52 6.53
CA VAL A 21 -7.17 25.29 7.33
C VAL A 21 -8.52 25.22 8.05
N THR A 22 -8.98 26.33 8.63
CA THR A 22 -10.28 26.36 9.32
C THR A 22 -11.43 26.12 8.37
N VAL A 23 -11.42 26.73 7.19
CA VAL A 23 -12.44 26.51 6.15
C VAL A 23 -12.42 25.04 5.68
N PHE A 24 -11.24 24.48 5.46
CA PHE A 24 -11.09 23.07 5.06
C PHE A 24 -11.67 22.11 6.09
N VAL A 25 -11.37 22.31 7.39
CA VAL A 25 -11.92 21.51 8.48
C VAL A 25 -13.45 21.62 8.55
N LEU A 26 -14.01 22.81 8.38
CA LEU A 26 -15.46 23.01 8.35
C LEU A 26 -16.13 22.29 7.17
N VAL A 27 -15.54 22.37 5.97
CA VAL A 27 -16.04 21.66 4.78
C VAL A 27 -15.99 20.14 4.99
N LEU A 28 -14.90 19.64 5.57
CA LEU A 28 -14.76 18.21 5.91
C LEU A 28 -15.82 17.76 6.92
N ALA A 29 -16.09 18.54 7.94
CA ALA A 29 -17.13 18.25 8.94
C ALA A 29 -18.52 18.21 8.30
N VAL A 30 -18.84 19.13 7.39
CA VAL A 30 -20.13 19.15 6.65
C VAL A 30 -20.26 17.93 5.75
N MET A 31 -19.17 17.50 5.08
CA MET A 31 -19.18 16.29 4.25
C MET A 31 -19.39 15.02 5.10
N ILE A 32 -18.77 14.92 6.27
CA ILE A 32 -18.95 13.77 7.17
C ILE A 32 -20.40 13.70 7.68
N ILE A 33 -20.97 14.83 8.08
CA ILE A 33 -22.38 14.91 8.53
C ILE A 33 -23.34 14.55 7.39
N GLY A 34 -23.06 15.04 6.17
CA GLY A 34 -23.83 14.71 4.97
C GLY A 34 -23.77 13.22 4.60
N ALA A 35 -22.58 12.60 4.70
CA ALA A 35 -22.39 11.17 4.47
C ALA A 35 -23.12 10.32 5.53
N ALA A 36 -23.04 10.69 6.80
CA ALA A 36 -23.76 10.01 7.88
C ALA A 36 -25.30 10.09 7.71
N ALA A 37 -25.81 11.24 7.28
CA ALA A 37 -27.24 11.44 6.99
C ALA A 37 -27.71 10.66 5.75
N ALA A 38 -26.85 10.50 4.75
CA ALA A 38 -27.13 9.68 3.57
C ALA A 38 -27.13 8.19 3.92
N LEU A 39 -26.18 7.74 4.74
CA LEU A 39 -26.09 6.35 5.19
C LEU A 39 -27.32 5.94 6.02
N HIS A 40 -27.87 6.88 6.82
CA HIS A 40 -29.08 6.64 7.62
C HIS A 40 -30.36 6.47 6.78
N LYS A 41 -30.37 6.97 5.54
CA LYS A 41 -31.49 6.79 4.59
C LYS A 41 -31.42 5.47 3.82
N PHE A 42 -30.25 4.83 3.75
CA PHE A 42 -30.03 3.57 3.00
C PHE A 42 -30.01 2.32 3.88
N LEU A 43 -30.06 2.44 5.22
CA LEU A 43 -30.22 1.27 6.10
C LEU A 43 -31.68 0.79 6.05
N PRO A 44 -31.95 -0.45 5.62
CA PRO A 44 -33.28 -1.01 5.60
C PRO A 44 -33.81 -1.14 7.04
N LYS A 45 -34.91 -0.47 7.32
CA LYS A 45 -35.66 -0.65 8.56
C LYS A 45 -36.41 -1.99 8.47
N GLY A 46 -36.04 -2.92 9.35
CA GLY A 46 -36.88 -4.07 9.69
C GLY A 46 -36.45 -5.37 9.04
N THR A 47 -35.90 -6.25 9.85
CA THR A 47 -35.86 -7.70 9.62
C THR A 47 -37.30 -8.22 9.51
N LYS A 48 -37.69 -8.58 8.26
CA LYS A 48 -38.89 -9.44 8.09
C LYS A 48 -38.46 -10.88 8.31
N GLU A 49 -39.07 -11.53 9.28
CA GLU A 49 -39.01 -12.99 9.45
C GLU A 49 -39.35 -13.67 8.12
N VAL A 50 -38.43 -14.48 7.64
CA VAL A 50 -38.68 -15.40 6.53
C VAL A 50 -39.36 -16.62 7.13
N LYS A 51 -40.64 -16.79 6.85
CA LYS A 51 -41.37 -18.06 7.11
C LYS A 51 -40.84 -19.11 6.12
N THR A 52 -40.29 -20.18 6.68
CA THR A 52 -40.00 -21.41 5.94
C THR A 52 -41.32 -22.15 5.62
N PRO A 53 -41.42 -22.81 4.44
CA PRO A 53 -42.59 -23.62 4.10
C PRO A 53 -42.62 -24.92 4.91
N ASP A 54 -43.81 -25.28 5.34
CA ASP A 54 -44.19 -26.57 5.98
C ASP A 54 -43.74 -27.77 5.17
N THR A 55 -43.04 -28.69 5.81
CA THR A 55 -42.92 -30.08 5.32
C THR A 55 -43.46 -31.00 6.44
N GLN A 56 -44.37 -31.82 6.03
CA GLN A 56 -45.20 -32.75 6.80
C GLN A 56 -44.44 -33.62 7.79
N SER A 57 -45.07 -33.72 8.95
CA SER A 57 -44.84 -34.68 10.02
C SER A 57 -44.94 -36.14 9.60
N THR A 58 -43.96 -36.93 9.99
CA THR A 58 -44.15 -38.38 10.20
C THR A 58 -43.69 -38.67 11.64
N GLU A 59 -44.66 -39.03 12.48
CA GLU A 59 -44.43 -39.45 13.86
C GLU A 59 -43.64 -40.77 13.89
N ILE A 60 -42.59 -40.86 14.70
CA ILE A 60 -42.11 -42.10 15.30
C ILE A 60 -41.62 -41.78 16.73
N SER A 61 -42.13 -42.59 17.63
CA SER A 61 -42.06 -42.67 19.07
C SER A 61 -40.72 -42.39 19.79
N ASP A 62 -40.91 -41.70 20.87
CA ASP A 62 -40.35 -41.78 22.24
C ASP A 62 -39.23 -42.82 22.46
N ASP A 63 -38.03 -42.33 22.77
CA ASP A 63 -37.21 -42.95 23.81
C ASP A 63 -36.23 -41.92 24.41
N THR A 64 -36.31 -41.78 25.71
CA THR A 64 -35.65 -40.86 26.58
C THR A 64 -34.14 -41.19 26.68
N GLN A 65 -33.25 -40.30 26.23
CA GLN A 65 -31.91 -40.18 26.85
C GLN A 65 -31.42 -38.72 26.78
N THR A 66 -31.32 -38.15 27.95
CA THR A 66 -30.68 -36.88 28.25
C THR A 66 -29.20 -36.97 27.91
N SER A 67 -28.78 -36.35 26.83
CA SER A 67 -27.37 -36.04 26.55
C SER A 67 -27.20 -34.53 26.46
N GLN A 68 -26.73 -33.95 27.55
CA GLN A 68 -26.16 -32.60 27.54
C GLN A 68 -24.90 -32.64 26.63
N ASN A 69 -25.04 -32.29 25.36
CA ASN A 69 -23.94 -31.89 24.54
C ASN A 69 -23.90 -30.36 24.56
N GLY A 70 -23.08 -29.81 25.47
CA GLY A 70 -22.55 -28.48 25.31
C GLY A 70 -21.68 -28.50 24.06
N SER A 71 -22.17 -27.90 22.99
CA SER A 71 -21.31 -27.55 21.85
C SER A 71 -20.38 -26.45 22.34
N ASP A 72 -19.20 -26.85 22.84
CA ASP A 72 -18.03 -25.99 22.91
C ASP A 72 -17.72 -25.58 21.47
N VAL A 73 -18.25 -24.45 21.04
CA VAL A 73 -17.72 -23.74 19.88
C VAL A 73 -16.35 -23.25 20.36
N ALA A 74 -15.30 -24.00 20.03
CA ALA A 74 -13.94 -23.55 20.26
C ALA A 74 -13.80 -22.14 19.63
N GLU A 75 -13.45 -21.15 20.44
CA GLU A 75 -13.04 -19.86 19.89
C GLU A 75 -11.97 -20.11 18.84
N PRO A 76 -12.04 -19.44 17.66
CA PRO A 76 -11.02 -19.59 16.65
C PRO A 76 -9.66 -19.25 17.29
N ALA A 77 -8.68 -20.17 17.14
CA ALA A 77 -7.35 -19.95 17.67
C ALA A 77 -6.81 -18.64 17.11
N VAL A 78 -6.41 -17.72 18.00
CA VAL A 78 -5.81 -16.44 17.61
C VAL A 78 -4.50 -16.73 16.88
N ASP A 79 -4.26 -16.11 15.74
CA ASP A 79 -3.01 -16.25 15.01
C ASP A 79 -1.85 -15.73 15.92
N PRO A 80 -0.80 -16.49 16.13
CA PRO A 80 0.35 -16.06 16.93
C PRO A 80 0.97 -14.73 16.42
N LEU A 81 0.85 -14.42 15.14
CA LEU A 81 1.29 -13.14 14.57
C LEU A 81 0.42 -11.97 15.02
N ASP A 82 -0.90 -12.19 15.15
CA ASP A 82 -1.82 -11.18 15.67
C ASP A 82 -1.52 -10.83 17.13
N GLU A 83 -1.19 -11.83 17.96
CA GLU A 83 -0.78 -11.60 19.34
C GLU A 83 0.52 -10.80 19.42
N GLN A 84 1.52 -11.14 18.61
CA GLN A 84 2.79 -10.40 18.54
C GLN A 84 2.55 -8.95 18.07
N ALA A 85 1.75 -8.75 17.04
CA ALA A 85 1.39 -7.42 16.55
C ALA A 85 0.69 -6.60 17.63
N ALA A 86 -0.28 -7.19 18.35
CA ALA A 86 -0.99 -6.54 19.44
C ALA A 86 -0.04 -6.13 20.59
N GLN A 87 0.92 -6.98 20.95
CA GLN A 87 1.93 -6.69 21.97
C GLN A 87 2.81 -5.52 21.56
N LEU A 88 3.33 -5.51 20.31
CA LEU A 88 4.16 -4.43 19.79
C LEU A 88 3.38 -3.11 19.76
N VAL A 89 2.17 -3.12 19.21
CA VAL A 89 1.31 -1.93 19.15
C VAL A 89 0.95 -1.41 20.56
N SER A 90 0.73 -2.30 21.54
CA SER A 90 0.40 -1.88 22.90
C SER A 90 1.53 -1.08 23.58
N GLY A 91 2.78 -1.35 23.21
CA GLY A 91 3.96 -0.66 23.73
C GLY A 91 4.29 0.68 23.06
N MET A 92 3.63 1.01 21.94
CA MET A 92 3.89 2.24 21.19
C MET A 92 3.14 3.44 21.76
N SER A 93 3.77 4.64 21.70
CA SER A 93 3.08 5.91 21.90
C SER A 93 2.04 6.15 20.77
N LEU A 94 1.09 7.05 20.97
CA LEU A 94 0.12 7.41 19.92
C LEU A 94 0.84 8.01 18.71
N GLU A 95 1.83 8.85 18.94
CA GLU A 95 2.65 9.48 17.92
C GLU A 95 3.38 8.42 17.06
N ASP A 96 4.00 7.42 17.70
CA ASP A 96 4.66 6.33 16.99
C ASP A 96 3.67 5.47 16.20
N LYS A 97 2.49 5.15 16.77
CA LYS A 97 1.42 4.44 16.06
C LYS A 97 0.99 5.17 14.79
N VAL A 98 0.79 6.48 14.91
CA VAL A 98 0.41 7.32 13.75
C VAL A 98 1.56 7.35 12.74
N ALA A 99 2.80 7.56 13.17
CA ALA A 99 3.96 7.57 12.28
C ALA A 99 4.12 6.25 11.50
N GLN A 100 3.90 5.10 12.15
CA GLN A 100 3.99 3.78 11.53
C GLN A 100 2.95 3.54 10.42
N MET A 101 1.90 4.37 10.32
CA MET A 101 0.91 4.28 9.24
C MET A 101 1.35 4.97 7.94
N PHE A 102 2.49 5.65 7.93
CA PHE A 102 2.96 6.42 6.77
C PHE A 102 4.14 5.73 6.07
N VAL A 103 4.08 5.75 4.74
CA VAL A 103 5.23 5.54 3.85
C VAL A 103 5.47 6.87 3.13
N ILE A 104 6.68 7.41 3.26
CA ILE A 104 7.05 8.72 2.70
C ILE A 104 8.37 8.61 1.96
N THR A 105 8.77 9.66 1.21
CA THR A 105 10.09 9.68 0.58
C THR A 105 11.19 10.04 1.59
N PRO A 106 12.45 9.65 1.36
CA PRO A 106 13.58 10.05 2.19
C PRO A 106 13.72 11.58 2.29
N GLU A 107 13.36 12.30 1.24
CA GLU A 107 13.35 13.75 1.18
C GLU A 107 12.31 14.35 2.13
N ALA A 108 11.11 13.78 2.17
CA ALA A 108 10.05 14.22 3.09
C ALA A 108 10.42 13.95 4.55
N LEU A 109 11.16 12.86 4.82
CA LEU A 109 11.66 12.55 6.14
C LEU A 109 12.73 13.55 6.60
N THR A 110 13.73 13.82 5.76
CA THR A 110 14.95 14.55 6.12
C THR A 110 14.88 16.06 5.84
N GLY A 111 13.99 16.48 4.93
CA GLY A 111 13.89 17.86 4.45
C GLY A 111 14.96 18.25 3.40
N TYR A 112 15.78 17.30 2.94
CA TYR A 112 16.71 17.52 1.82
C TYR A 112 16.02 17.38 0.48
N THR A 113 16.59 17.94 -0.57
CA THR A 113 16.04 17.89 -1.93
C THR A 113 16.43 16.62 -2.70
N SER A 114 17.45 15.91 -2.23
CA SER A 114 17.89 14.62 -2.77
C SER A 114 18.59 13.84 -1.67
N VAL A 115 18.23 12.58 -1.51
CA VAL A 115 18.77 11.69 -0.48
C VAL A 115 19.28 10.42 -1.14
N THR A 116 20.60 10.23 -1.11
CA THR A 116 21.28 9.07 -1.70
C THR A 116 22.05 8.24 -0.66
N ALA A 117 21.85 8.53 0.64
CA ALA A 117 22.46 7.81 1.75
C ALA A 117 21.59 7.89 2.99
N ALA A 118 21.63 6.85 3.82
CA ALA A 118 21.01 6.85 5.15
C ALA A 118 22.13 6.95 6.21
N GLY A 119 22.39 8.18 6.68
CA GLY A 119 23.40 8.48 7.69
C GLY A 119 22.79 9.17 8.91
N ASP A 120 23.62 9.95 9.65
CA ASP A 120 23.24 10.61 10.91
C ASP A 120 22.01 11.52 10.76
N THR A 121 21.87 12.23 9.64
CA THR A 121 20.71 13.07 9.38
C THR A 121 19.42 12.23 9.25
N THR A 122 19.48 11.13 8.51
CA THR A 122 18.35 10.19 8.38
C THR A 122 18.02 9.58 9.74
N LYS A 123 19.04 9.17 10.51
CA LYS A 123 18.87 8.62 11.86
C LYS A 123 18.15 9.64 12.77
N THR A 124 18.64 10.86 12.85
CA THR A 124 18.04 11.93 13.69
C THR A 124 16.58 12.22 13.28
N ALA A 125 16.31 12.28 11.98
CA ALA A 125 14.96 12.51 11.46
C ALA A 125 14.02 11.36 11.79
N TYR A 126 14.49 10.11 11.63
CA TYR A 126 13.70 8.91 11.90
C TYR A 126 13.47 8.71 13.41
N GLU A 127 14.44 9.03 14.27
CA GLU A 127 14.27 9.00 15.73
C GLU A 127 13.10 9.86 16.19
N SER A 128 12.90 11.02 15.55
CA SER A 128 11.79 11.93 15.87
C SER A 128 10.47 11.55 15.21
N ARG A 129 10.50 10.87 14.07
CA ARG A 129 9.33 10.47 13.26
C ARG A 129 9.55 9.08 12.67
N PRO A 130 9.35 8.01 13.45
CA PRO A 130 9.60 6.64 13.02
C PRO A 130 8.47 6.16 12.10
N VAL A 131 8.51 6.60 10.84
CA VAL A 131 7.52 6.21 9.83
C VAL A 131 7.60 4.70 9.53
N GLY A 132 6.46 4.11 9.12
CA GLY A 132 6.38 2.67 8.81
C GLY A 132 7.19 2.26 7.60
N GLY A 133 7.47 3.19 6.68
CA GLY A 133 8.30 2.90 5.52
C GLY A 133 8.78 4.10 4.74
N LEU A 134 9.67 3.81 3.80
CA LEU A 134 10.18 4.78 2.82
C LEU A 134 9.99 4.24 1.41
N ILE A 135 9.53 5.12 0.50
CA ILE A 135 9.50 4.87 -0.93
C ILE A 135 10.66 5.61 -1.61
N TYR A 136 11.44 4.89 -2.40
CA TYR A 136 12.60 5.42 -3.11
C TYR A 136 12.26 5.64 -4.58
N MET A 137 12.65 6.82 -5.08
CA MET A 137 12.49 7.21 -6.47
C MET A 137 13.81 7.03 -7.24
N ALA A 138 13.77 7.15 -8.57
CA ALA A 138 14.94 6.95 -9.41
C ALA A 138 16.17 7.78 -8.98
N ASP A 139 15.95 9.02 -8.53
CA ASP A 139 17.02 9.94 -8.12
C ASP A 139 17.74 9.51 -6.81
N ASN A 140 17.16 8.58 -6.05
CA ASN A 140 17.80 8.00 -4.88
C ASN A 140 18.73 6.84 -5.21
N LEU A 141 18.62 6.24 -6.40
CA LEU A 141 19.18 4.96 -6.78
C LEU A 141 20.30 5.16 -7.80
N LEU A 142 21.55 5.15 -7.35
CA LEU A 142 22.71 5.48 -8.18
C LEU A 142 23.47 4.25 -8.67
N SER A 143 23.67 3.25 -7.82
CA SER A 143 24.34 1.98 -8.14
C SER A 143 23.91 0.89 -7.17
N THR A 144 24.25 -0.36 -7.48
CA THR A 144 24.01 -1.51 -6.61
C THR A 144 24.62 -1.32 -5.21
N GLU A 145 25.87 -0.90 -5.13
CA GLU A 145 26.60 -0.71 -3.88
C GLU A 145 25.98 0.40 -3.03
N GLN A 146 25.77 1.58 -3.64
CA GLN A 146 25.18 2.73 -2.95
C GLN A 146 23.79 2.40 -2.43
N THR A 147 22.93 1.81 -3.26
CA THR A 147 21.56 1.47 -2.91
C THR A 147 21.52 0.43 -1.79
N THR A 148 22.29 -0.64 -1.90
CA THR A 148 22.35 -1.68 -0.86
C THR A 148 22.83 -1.12 0.48
N GLU A 149 23.85 -0.26 0.48
CA GLU A 149 24.33 0.41 1.68
C GLU A 149 23.26 1.31 2.29
N MET A 150 22.61 2.15 1.48
CA MET A 150 21.56 3.06 1.92
C MET A 150 20.38 2.30 2.55
N LEU A 151 19.89 1.24 1.90
CA LEU A 151 18.76 0.46 2.38
C LEU A 151 19.13 -0.35 3.65
N THR A 152 20.34 -0.92 3.70
CA THR A 152 20.85 -1.61 4.89
C THR A 152 20.94 -0.68 6.08
N ASN A 153 21.51 0.52 5.89
CA ASN A 153 21.62 1.52 6.95
C ASN A 153 20.24 1.97 7.44
N MET A 154 19.28 2.15 6.52
CA MET A 154 17.91 2.51 6.88
C MET A 154 17.22 1.44 7.71
N GLN A 155 17.38 0.15 7.36
CA GLN A 155 16.85 -0.95 8.17
C GLN A 155 17.49 -0.98 9.58
N ASN A 156 18.79 -0.76 9.66
CA ASN A 156 19.48 -0.71 10.95
C ASN A 156 18.93 0.44 11.83
N ILE A 157 18.72 1.62 11.25
CA ILE A 157 18.11 2.78 11.93
C ILE A 157 16.69 2.44 12.42
N ALA A 158 15.88 1.80 11.58
CA ALA A 158 14.51 1.42 11.92
C ALA A 158 14.49 0.40 13.06
N MET A 159 15.29 -0.66 12.97
CA MET A 159 15.40 -1.69 14.00
C MET A 159 15.91 -1.12 15.33
N GLU A 160 16.89 -0.21 15.31
CA GLU A 160 17.40 0.43 16.52
C GLU A 160 16.33 1.28 17.23
N ARG A 161 15.50 2.03 16.45
CA ARG A 161 14.50 2.94 17.00
C ARG A 161 13.21 2.25 17.43
N THR A 162 12.71 1.30 16.65
CA THR A 162 11.37 0.73 16.82
C THR A 162 11.37 -0.75 17.19
N GLY A 163 12.47 -1.46 16.95
CA GLY A 163 12.50 -2.91 17.00
C GLY A 163 11.77 -3.59 15.83
N LEU A 164 11.31 -2.81 14.84
CA LEU A 164 10.58 -3.28 13.67
C LEU A 164 11.35 -2.95 12.38
N PRO A 165 11.32 -3.84 11.38
CA PRO A 165 11.82 -3.49 10.05
C PRO A 165 10.91 -2.46 9.40
N ALA A 166 11.49 -1.48 8.71
CA ALA A 166 10.74 -0.55 7.87
C ALA A 166 10.34 -1.19 6.53
N PHE A 167 9.21 -0.76 5.97
CA PHE A 167 8.90 -1.01 4.57
C PHE A 167 9.82 -0.15 3.69
N LEU A 168 10.74 -0.78 2.97
CA LEU A 168 11.61 -0.13 1.98
C LEU A 168 11.06 -0.49 0.61
N SER A 169 10.49 0.49 -0.06
CA SER A 169 9.64 0.27 -1.24
C SER A 169 10.12 1.06 -2.46
N VAL A 170 9.69 0.61 -3.61
CA VAL A 170 9.97 1.20 -4.93
C VAL A 170 8.79 0.93 -5.87
N ASP A 171 8.68 1.69 -6.97
CA ASP A 171 7.83 1.37 -8.11
C ASP A 171 8.68 0.66 -9.17
N GLU A 172 8.60 -0.64 -9.25
CA GLU A 172 9.35 -1.45 -10.22
C GLU A 172 8.40 -2.34 -11.01
N GLU A 173 7.56 -1.71 -11.86
CA GLU A 173 6.52 -2.40 -12.63
C GLU A 173 7.07 -3.15 -13.85
N GLY A 174 8.29 -2.81 -14.27
CA GLY A 174 8.82 -3.14 -15.58
C GLY A 174 8.45 -2.10 -16.66
N GLY A 175 8.93 -2.31 -17.89
CA GLY A 175 8.66 -1.40 -19.00
C GLY A 175 9.09 0.04 -18.71
N THR A 176 8.12 0.96 -18.77
CA THR A 176 8.36 2.40 -18.59
C THR A 176 8.44 2.84 -17.12
N VAL A 177 7.96 2.02 -16.19
CA VAL A 177 8.00 2.29 -14.75
C VAL A 177 8.92 1.28 -14.09
N ALA A 178 10.21 1.55 -14.15
CA ALA A 178 11.27 0.71 -13.60
C ALA A 178 12.38 1.62 -13.05
N ARG A 179 12.42 1.81 -11.72
CA ARG A 179 13.39 2.75 -11.11
C ARG A 179 14.78 2.15 -11.04
N VAL A 180 14.86 0.83 -10.86
CA VAL A 180 16.11 0.07 -10.82
C VAL A 180 16.50 -0.38 -12.23
N ALA A 181 15.64 -1.11 -12.95
CA ALA A 181 15.99 -1.70 -14.23
C ALA A 181 16.11 -0.70 -15.39
N ALA A 182 15.62 0.53 -15.25
CA ALA A 182 15.88 1.61 -16.22
C ALA A 182 17.25 2.28 -16.02
N ASN A 183 17.92 2.06 -14.90
CA ASN A 183 19.27 2.60 -14.64
C ASN A 183 20.32 1.54 -14.96
N GLU A 184 21.10 1.77 -16.02
CA GLU A 184 22.13 0.85 -16.52
C GLU A 184 23.20 0.50 -15.47
N ALA A 185 23.38 1.34 -14.42
CA ALA A 185 24.35 1.08 -13.35
C ALA A 185 24.01 -0.16 -12.51
N PHE A 186 22.78 -0.64 -12.55
CA PHE A 186 22.38 -1.86 -11.83
C PHE A 186 22.62 -3.14 -12.65
N GLY A 187 22.67 -3.05 -13.96
CA GLY A 187 22.93 -4.20 -14.84
C GLY A 187 21.88 -5.31 -14.76
N VAL A 188 20.65 -4.99 -14.34
CA VAL A 188 19.54 -5.93 -14.22
C VAL A 188 18.62 -5.89 -15.44
N THR A 189 17.80 -6.92 -15.62
CA THR A 189 16.91 -7.03 -16.78
C THR A 189 15.61 -6.28 -16.51
N ASN A 190 15.26 -5.33 -17.40
CA ASN A 190 13.90 -4.80 -17.49
C ASN A 190 13.02 -5.84 -18.19
N VAL A 191 11.96 -6.31 -17.52
CA VAL A 191 11.06 -7.36 -18.02
C VAL A 191 10.15 -6.91 -19.18
N GLY A 192 10.18 -5.62 -19.53
CA GLY A 192 9.34 -5.06 -20.59
C GLY A 192 7.95 -4.65 -20.11
N ASN A 193 7.08 -4.30 -21.07
CA ASN A 193 5.75 -3.81 -20.76
C ASN A 193 4.79 -4.95 -20.34
N MET A 194 3.97 -4.70 -19.35
CA MET A 194 2.95 -5.67 -18.92
C MET A 194 1.90 -5.95 -20.01
N SER A 195 1.65 -4.98 -20.91
CA SER A 195 0.79 -5.18 -22.07
C SER A 195 1.30 -6.28 -23.04
N ASP A 196 2.61 -6.42 -23.17
CA ASP A 196 3.21 -7.46 -24.02
C ASP A 196 3.08 -8.84 -23.38
N ILE A 197 3.21 -8.91 -22.06
CA ILE A 197 2.98 -10.13 -21.27
C ILE A 197 1.51 -10.54 -21.35
N GLY A 198 0.59 -9.58 -21.15
CA GLY A 198 -0.85 -9.82 -21.26
C GLY A 198 -1.28 -10.27 -22.67
N ALA A 199 -0.74 -9.64 -23.72
CA ALA A 199 -1.00 -10.02 -25.10
C ALA A 199 -0.51 -11.44 -25.45
N ALA A 200 0.51 -11.95 -24.75
CA ALA A 200 0.96 -13.33 -24.91
C ALA A 200 -0.02 -14.35 -24.35
N GLY A 201 -0.93 -13.95 -23.44
CA GLY A 201 -1.94 -14.82 -22.85
C GLY A 201 -1.38 -15.97 -21.99
N ASP A 202 -0.13 -15.84 -21.53
CA ASP A 202 0.60 -16.87 -20.75
C ASP A 202 0.92 -16.28 -19.36
N ALA A 203 0.13 -16.68 -18.38
CA ALA A 203 0.28 -16.21 -17.00
C ALA A 203 1.61 -16.64 -16.35
N GLN A 204 2.29 -17.67 -16.87
CA GLN A 204 3.64 -18.02 -16.39
C GLN A 204 4.65 -16.90 -16.66
N LYS A 205 4.49 -16.14 -17.73
CA LYS A 205 5.35 -14.98 -18.01
C LYS A 205 5.20 -13.86 -16.99
N ALA A 206 4.00 -13.67 -16.45
CA ALA A 206 3.79 -12.71 -15.36
C ALA A 206 4.46 -13.19 -14.05
N TYR A 207 4.38 -14.49 -13.74
CA TYR A 207 5.14 -15.08 -12.65
C TYR A 207 6.65 -14.89 -12.81
N ASP A 208 7.18 -15.20 -14.00
CA ASP A 208 8.60 -15.09 -14.31
C ASP A 208 9.09 -13.62 -14.24
N ALA A 209 8.24 -12.67 -14.63
CA ALA A 209 8.49 -11.25 -14.45
C ALA A 209 8.60 -10.87 -12.96
N GLY A 210 7.63 -11.30 -12.14
CA GLY A 210 7.66 -11.10 -10.70
C GLY A 210 8.87 -11.74 -10.02
N VAL A 211 9.29 -12.95 -10.43
CA VAL A 211 10.53 -13.59 -9.95
C VAL A 211 11.76 -12.76 -10.33
N THR A 212 11.82 -12.29 -11.57
CA THR A 212 12.95 -11.49 -12.05
C THR A 212 13.08 -10.20 -11.26
N ILE A 213 11.99 -9.43 -11.14
CA ILE A 213 11.94 -8.18 -10.38
C ILE A 213 12.26 -8.45 -8.91
N GLY A 214 11.56 -9.39 -8.27
CA GLY A 214 11.75 -9.71 -6.87
C GLY A 214 13.18 -10.13 -6.53
N THR A 215 13.85 -10.84 -7.43
CA THR A 215 15.23 -11.28 -7.23
C THR A 215 16.19 -10.11 -7.03
N TYR A 216 16.22 -9.13 -7.94
CA TYR A 216 17.14 -8.00 -7.78
C TYR A 216 16.68 -7.01 -6.71
N LEU A 217 15.38 -6.80 -6.52
CA LEU A 217 14.87 -5.96 -5.44
C LEU A 217 15.29 -6.52 -4.08
N LYS A 218 15.14 -7.82 -3.86
CA LYS A 218 15.59 -8.49 -2.64
C LYS A 218 17.08 -8.36 -2.40
N GLN A 219 17.90 -8.53 -3.44
CA GLN A 219 19.36 -8.38 -3.36
C GLN A 219 19.78 -6.96 -2.97
N LEU A 220 19.05 -5.94 -3.41
CA LEU A 220 19.27 -4.54 -3.06
C LEU A 220 18.84 -4.19 -1.64
N GLY A 221 17.89 -4.97 -1.06
CA GLY A 221 17.36 -4.75 0.28
C GLY A 221 15.94 -4.17 0.31
N PHE A 222 15.26 -4.04 -0.82
CA PHE A 222 13.83 -3.73 -0.87
C PHE A 222 13.00 -4.90 -0.35
N ASN A 223 11.89 -4.60 0.31
CA ASN A 223 10.96 -5.59 0.81
C ASN A 223 9.52 -5.37 0.34
N VAL A 224 9.23 -4.23 -0.31
CA VAL A 224 7.93 -3.92 -0.93
C VAL A 224 8.16 -3.38 -2.34
N ASP A 225 7.33 -3.84 -3.29
CA ASP A 225 7.20 -3.28 -4.62
C ASP A 225 5.78 -2.76 -4.83
N TYR A 226 5.62 -1.52 -5.27
CA TYR A 226 4.33 -0.99 -5.71
C TYR A 226 4.00 -1.47 -7.13
N ALA A 227 3.87 -2.77 -7.25
CA ALA A 227 3.44 -3.58 -8.39
C ALA A 227 2.72 -4.83 -7.84
N PRO A 228 1.87 -5.49 -8.63
CA PRO A 228 1.48 -5.26 -10.02
C PRO A 228 0.45 -4.15 -10.24
N VAL A 229 0.35 -3.69 -11.50
CA VAL A 229 -0.73 -2.83 -11.97
C VAL A 229 -1.94 -3.70 -12.32
N ALA A 230 -3.02 -3.58 -11.53
CA ALA A 230 -4.28 -4.32 -11.73
C ALA A 230 -5.34 -3.52 -12.50
N ASP A 231 -4.97 -2.37 -13.04
CA ASP A 231 -5.87 -1.55 -13.83
C ASP A 231 -6.27 -2.27 -15.12
N VAL A 232 -7.58 -2.48 -15.30
CA VAL A 232 -8.14 -3.02 -16.55
C VAL A 232 -8.28 -1.88 -17.54
N LEU A 233 -7.52 -1.91 -18.65
CA LEU A 233 -7.47 -0.83 -19.63
C LEU A 233 -8.74 -0.83 -20.49
N THR A 234 -9.84 -0.32 -19.94
CA THR A 234 -11.13 -0.21 -20.64
C THR A 234 -11.24 1.04 -21.52
N ASN A 235 -10.41 2.06 -21.28
CA ASN A 235 -10.26 3.22 -22.13
C ASN A 235 -8.92 3.17 -22.88
N PRO A 236 -8.90 2.84 -24.18
CA PRO A 236 -7.67 2.77 -24.96
C PRO A 236 -6.98 4.15 -25.12
N GLY A 237 -7.66 5.25 -24.85
CA GLY A 237 -7.09 6.60 -24.81
C GLY A 237 -6.38 6.95 -23.51
N ASN A 238 -6.38 6.07 -22.52
CA ASN A 238 -5.66 6.29 -21.27
C ASN A 238 -4.16 6.04 -21.46
N THR A 239 -3.38 7.11 -21.57
CA THR A 239 -1.93 7.06 -21.75
C THR A 239 -1.16 6.91 -20.44
N ALA A 240 -1.78 7.26 -19.30
CA ALA A 240 -1.14 7.15 -17.99
C ALA A 240 -0.95 5.69 -17.56
N ILE A 241 -1.94 4.84 -17.84
CA ILE A 241 -1.86 3.39 -17.62
C ILE A 241 -1.27 2.71 -18.86
N GLY A 242 -1.92 2.84 -20.03
CA GLY A 242 -1.38 2.36 -21.31
C GLY A 242 -0.73 0.99 -21.23
N THR A 243 0.54 0.93 -21.58
CA THR A 243 1.36 -0.31 -21.61
C THR A 243 1.69 -0.92 -20.24
N ARG A 244 1.37 -0.21 -19.16
CA ARG A 244 1.55 -0.72 -17.79
C ARG A 244 0.49 -1.76 -17.40
N SER A 245 -0.70 -1.73 -18.04
CA SER A 245 -1.75 -2.72 -17.85
C SER A 245 -1.48 -4.01 -18.62
N PHE A 246 -1.86 -5.15 -18.06
CA PHE A 246 -1.89 -6.42 -18.79
C PHE A 246 -2.92 -6.45 -19.93
N GLY A 247 -3.96 -5.60 -19.88
CA GLY A 247 -4.94 -5.52 -20.95
C GLY A 247 -6.33 -5.06 -20.51
N SER A 248 -7.33 -5.36 -21.35
CA SER A 248 -8.72 -4.89 -21.19
C SER A 248 -9.71 -5.97 -20.71
N ASP A 249 -9.29 -7.22 -20.58
CA ASP A 249 -10.10 -8.30 -20.01
C ASP A 249 -9.80 -8.46 -18.51
N ALA A 250 -10.82 -8.27 -17.68
CA ALA A 250 -10.66 -8.26 -16.23
C ALA A 250 -10.23 -9.61 -15.65
N SER A 251 -10.68 -10.73 -16.24
CA SER A 251 -10.30 -12.06 -15.77
C SER A 251 -8.83 -12.35 -16.08
N MET A 252 -8.41 -12.02 -17.28
CA MET A 252 -7.02 -12.17 -17.69
C MET A 252 -6.09 -11.27 -16.86
N VAL A 253 -6.48 -10.00 -16.63
CA VAL A 253 -5.71 -9.09 -15.76
C VAL A 253 -5.57 -9.66 -14.34
N ALA A 254 -6.66 -10.19 -13.76
CA ALA A 254 -6.63 -10.79 -12.44
C ALA A 254 -5.70 -12.01 -12.36
N ASP A 255 -5.72 -12.87 -13.38
CA ASP A 255 -4.83 -14.04 -13.45
C ASP A 255 -3.35 -13.62 -13.54
N MET A 256 -3.02 -12.64 -14.40
CA MET A 256 -1.67 -12.11 -14.56
C MET A 256 -1.16 -11.45 -13.28
N VAL A 257 -1.97 -10.58 -12.65
CA VAL A 257 -1.67 -9.91 -11.37
C VAL A 257 -1.40 -10.94 -10.27
N THR A 258 -2.22 -11.97 -10.17
CA THR A 258 -2.04 -13.05 -9.19
C THR A 258 -0.69 -13.74 -9.39
N LYS A 259 -0.33 -14.03 -10.63
CA LYS A 259 0.93 -14.71 -10.96
C LYS A 259 2.16 -13.84 -10.72
N GLU A 260 2.10 -12.56 -11.04
CA GLU A 260 3.20 -11.64 -10.73
C GLU A 260 3.40 -11.48 -9.22
N LEU A 261 2.30 -11.37 -8.44
CA LEU A 261 2.37 -11.37 -6.97
C LEU A 261 3.00 -12.66 -6.42
N GLU A 262 2.62 -13.82 -6.94
CA GLU A 262 3.24 -15.11 -6.56
C GLU A 262 4.75 -15.09 -6.85
N GLY A 263 5.14 -14.53 -7.99
CA GLY A 263 6.56 -14.37 -8.38
C GLY A 263 7.34 -13.48 -7.42
N LEU A 264 6.85 -12.27 -7.14
CA LEU A 264 7.45 -11.33 -6.17
C LEU A 264 7.56 -11.98 -4.78
N SER A 265 6.47 -12.57 -4.31
CA SER A 265 6.36 -13.21 -3.00
C SER A 265 7.34 -14.38 -2.85
N SER A 266 7.57 -15.16 -3.91
CA SER A 266 8.53 -16.26 -3.92
C SER A 266 9.97 -15.82 -3.66
N GLN A 267 10.28 -14.53 -3.92
CA GLN A 267 11.57 -13.90 -3.65
C GLN A 267 11.61 -13.16 -2.30
N GLY A 268 10.49 -13.13 -1.55
CA GLY A 268 10.38 -12.44 -0.28
C GLY A 268 10.23 -10.91 -0.43
N VAL A 269 9.63 -10.47 -1.51
CA VAL A 269 9.19 -9.08 -1.74
C VAL A 269 7.67 -9.04 -1.76
N PHE A 270 7.07 -8.13 -0.99
CA PHE A 270 5.62 -7.92 -0.97
C PHE A 270 5.21 -7.04 -2.14
N GLY A 271 4.31 -7.52 -2.99
CA GLY A 271 3.68 -6.71 -4.02
C GLY A 271 2.49 -5.92 -3.46
N ALA A 272 2.37 -4.65 -3.85
CA ALA A 272 1.24 -3.80 -3.53
C ALA A 272 0.46 -3.46 -4.80
N VAL A 273 -0.71 -4.11 -4.95
CA VAL A 273 -1.58 -3.97 -6.12
C VAL A 273 -2.12 -2.55 -6.25
N LYS A 274 -2.07 -1.98 -7.46
CA LYS A 274 -2.48 -0.60 -7.74
C LYS A 274 -3.23 -0.50 -9.08
N HIS A 275 -4.05 0.55 -9.29
CA HIS A 275 -4.33 1.75 -8.49
C HIS A 275 -5.78 1.73 -8.01
N PHE A 276 -6.04 1.27 -6.82
CA PHE A 276 -7.40 1.24 -6.26
C PHE A 276 -8.04 2.64 -6.26
N PRO A 277 -9.32 2.80 -6.64
CA PRO A 277 -10.30 1.75 -7.05
C PRO A 277 -10.23 1.35 -8.53
N GLY A 278 -9.27 1.84 -9.30
CA GLY A 278 -9.03 1.54 -10.71
C GLY A 278 -8.89 2.80 -11.57
N GLN A 279 -7.79 2.90 -12.33
CA GLN A 279 -7.48 4.05 -13.19
C GLN A 279 -7.60 3.72 -14.69
N GLY A 280 -7.78 2.44 -15.08
CA GLY A 280 -7.74 2.02 -16.49
C GLY A 280 -8.91 2.51 -17.35
N GLY A 281 -10.01 3.00 -16.73
CA GLY A 281 -11.20 3.49 -17.43
C GLY A 281 -11.27 5.02 -17.60
N VAL A 282 -10.40 5.78 -16.94
CA VAL A 282 -10.45 7.25 -16.96
C VAL A 282 -9.65 7.84 -18.13
N SER A 283 -9.88 9.11 -18.44
CA SER A 283 -9.07 9.89 -19.37
C SER A 283 -8.24 10.90 -18.57
N GLY A 284 -6.94 10.96 -18.81
CA GLY A 284 -6.00 11.86 -18.13
C GLY A 284 -5.17 11.17 -17.06
N ASP A 285 -4.10 11.85 -16.65
CA ASP A 285 -3.23 11.44 -15.58
C ASP A 285 -3.74 12.03 -14.26
N SER A 286 -3.73 11.26 -13.18
CA SER A 286 -4.10 11.74 -11.84
C SER A 286 -3.05 12.66 -11.20
N HIS A 287 -1.91 12.84 -11.86
CA HIS A 287 -0.83 13.74 -11.44
C HIS A 287 -0.89 15.12 -12.10
N ASP A 288 -1.81 15.35 -13.07
CA ASP A 288 -1.98 16.62 -13.79
C ASP A 288 -2.90 17.60 -13.06
#